data_28fa6cdf08c795465be3bda1fe083109
#
_entry.id   28fa6cdf08c795465be3bda1fe083109
#
_cell.length_a   1.000
_cell.length_b   1.000
_cell.length_c   1.000
_cell.angle_alpha   90.00
_cell.angle_beta   90.00
_cell.angle_gamma   90.00
#
_symmetry.space_group_name_H-M   'P 1'
#
loop_
_entity.id
_entity.type
_entity.pdbx_description
1 polymer ?
#
loop_
_entity_poly.entity_id
_entity_poly.type
_entity_poly.pdbx_seq_one_letter_code
_entity_poly.pdbx_strand_id
1 'polypeptide(L)'
;MTKTFPICYNTNLCVSLHYNSIMENWKDIKGYEGLYQISDNGVVKGLKRVILSRWGTPKPWKEKTIKTVVDYLGYCRVSLCKDGKVKAHKIHRLVAEAFLNGEGQINHKDGNKLNNNLNNLEFCTVKENLAHAYKTGLRPKKYLRTIICNETQELFTCQADVARKIKLSSVMVSTHLKGNTRHIKGLTYKYIE
;
A
#
# COMPACT_ATOMS: atom_id res chain seq x y z
N MET A 1 22.77 23.13 18.01
CA MET A 1 22.74 23.39 16.54
C MET A 1 22.02 22.23 15.88
N THR A 2 20.78 22.44 15.53
CA THR A 2 19.85 21.42 14.97
C THR A 2 20.00 21.42 13.46
N LYS A 3 20.51 20.31 12.89
CA LYS A 3 20.55 20.13 11.43
C LYS A 3 19.21 19.60 10.96
N THR A 4 18.48 20.43 10.25
CA THR A 4 17.28 20.07 9.49
C THR A 4 17.71 19.48 8.15
N PHE A 5 17.27 18.27 7.85
CA PHE A 5 17.41 17.67 6.51
C PHE A 5 16.05 17.69 5.81
N PRO A 6 15.94 18.31 4.64
CA PRO A 6 14.69 18.32 3.89
C PRO A 6 14.49 16.95 3.20
N ILE A 7 13.35 16.36 3.42
CA ILE A 7 12.88 15.22 2.61
C ILE A 7 12.25 15.84 1.35
N CYS A 8 12.99 15.87 0.27
CA CYS A 8 12.47 16.34 -1.02
C CYS A 8 11.52 15.30 -1.62
N TYR A 9 10.24 15.53 -1.47
CA TYR A 9 9.26 14.99 -2.41
C TYR A 9 9.20 15.92 -3.62
N ASN A 10 9.40 15.37 -4.79
CA ASN A 10 9.27 16.09 -6.05
C ASN A 10 7.76 16.33 -6.30
N THR A 11 7.24 17.43 -5.85
CA THR A 11 6.15 18.30 -6.30
C THR A 11 5.77 19.26 -5.17
N ASN A 12 6.12 20.51 -5.30
CA ASN A 12 5.61 21.76 -4.72
C ASN A 12 4.75 21.73 -3.43
N LEU A 13 5.18 21.02 -2.38
CA LEU A 13 4.71 21.31 -1.01
C LEU A 13 5.83 20.97 -0.02
N CYS A 14 6.60 22.02 0.32
CA CYS A 14 7.52 22.01 1.44
C CYS A 14 6.70 22.07 2.73
N VAL A 15 6.40 20.94 3.33
CA VAL A 15 5.82 20.89 4.69
C VAL A 15 7.00 20.82 5.66
N SER A 16 7.30 21.95 6.27
CA SER A 16 8.22 22.03 7.41
C SER A 16 7.59 21.33 8.62
N LEU A 17 7.91 20.06 8.78
CA LEU A 17 7.59 19.31 10.00
C LEU A 17 8.65 19.68 11.07
N HIS A 18 8.21 20.37 12.11
CA HIS A 18 8.97 20.49 13.36
C HIS A 18 9.13 19.09 13.95
N TYR A 19 10.29 18.51 13.74
CA TYR A 19 10.64 17.21 14.26
C TYR A 19 11.06 17.36 15.72
N ASN A 20 10.16 17.03 16.66
CA ASN A 20 10.55 16.69 18.01
C ASN A 20 11.52 15.51 17.92
N SER A 21 12.73 15.66 18.43
CA SER A 21 13.79 14.65 18.49
C SER A 21 13.36 13.45 19.36
N ILE A 22 12.43 12.66 18.84
CA ILE A 22 12.21 11.31 19.33
C ILE A 22 13.39 10.50 18.78
N MET A 23 14.15 9.88 19.66
CA MET A 23 15.28 9.03 19.30
C MET A 23 14.80 7.98 18.29
N GLU A 24 15.27 8.05 17.04
CA GLU A 24 14.98 7.04 16.04
C GLU A 24 15.57 5.69 16.47
N ASN A 25 14.74 4.68 16.48
CA ASN A 25 15.17 3.31 16.73
C ASN A 25 15.65 2.68 15.42
N TRP A 26 16.87 2.14 15.45
CA TRP A 26 17.49 1.52 14.28
C TRP A 26 17.66 0.03 14.49
N LYS A 27 17.32 -0.77 13.48
CA LYS A 27 17.55 -2.21 13.44
C LYS A 27 18.22 -2.63 12.15
N ASP A 28 19.01 -3.68 12.20
CA ASP A 28 19.62 -4.26 11.01
C ASP A 28 18.54 -4.83 10.09
N ILE A 29 18.73 -4.63 8.78
CA ILE A 29 17.85 -5.22 7.79
C ILE A 29 18.19 -6.70 7.65
N LYS A 30 17.20 -7.56 7.84
CA LYS A 30 17.32 -9.02 7.73
C LYS A 30 17.98 -9.43 6.40
N GLY A 31 19.04 -10.20 6.50
CA GLY A 31 19.87 -10.62 5.35
C GLY A 31 20.89 -9.59 4.88
N TYR A 32 20.94 -8.40 5.52
CA TYR A 32 21.89 -7.32 5.26
C TYR A 32 22.55 -6.81 6.54
N GLU A 33 22.67 -7.66 7.55
CA GLU A 33 23.24 -7.35 8.85
C GLU A 33 24.67 -6.78 8.68
N GLY A 34 24.97 -5.73 9.40
CA GLY A 34 26.26 -5.01 9.31
C GLY A 34 26.45 -4.21 8.02
N LEU A 35 25.50 -4.24 7.08
CA LEU A 35 25.56 -3.48 5.82
C LEU A 35 24.57 -2.32 5.80
N TYR A 36 23.32 -2.56 6.24
CA TYR A 36 22.24 -1.58 6.23
C TYR A 36 21.36 -1.72 7.45
N GLN A 37 20.88 -0.57 7.93
CA GLN A 37 19.88 -0.47 8.99
C GLN A 37 18.66 0.30 8.50
N ILE A 38 17.51 0.01 9.13
CA ILE A 38 16.26 0.71 8.93
C ILE A 38 15.79 1.32 10.25
N SER A 39 15.25 2.54 10.18
CA SER A 39 14.61 3.17 11.34
C SER A 39 13.13 2.86 11.40
N ASP A 40 12.54 3.06 12.58
CA ASP A 40 11.09 3.01 12.81
C ASP A 40 10.29 4.06 12.01
N ASN A 41 10.96 5.06 11.47
CA ASN A 41 10.39 6.07 10.56
C ASN A 41 10.52 5.70 9.08
N GLY A 42 11.10 4.54 8.74
CA GLY A 42 11.28 4.08 7.37
C GLY A 42 12.49 4.70 6.65
N VAL A 43 13.44 5.26 7.39
CA VAL A 43 14.70 5.73 6.83
C VAL A 43 15.70 4.56 6.77
N VAL A 44 16.40 4.42 5.64
CA VAL A 44 17.46 3.40 5.48
C VAL A 44 18.82 4.06 5.46
N LYS A 45 19.76 3.52 6.24
CA LYS A 45 21.16 3.93 6.22
C LYS A 45 22.08 2.77 5.87
N GLY A 46 23.11 3.07 5.09
CA GLY A 46 24.22 2.15 4.84
C GLY A 46 25.32 2.38 5.85
N LEU A 47 25.76 1.32 6.52
CA LEU A 47 26.77 1.37 7.56
C LEU A 47 28.17 1.59 6.99
N LYS A 48 29.06 2.19 7.81
CA LYS A 48 30.49 2.35 7.49
C LYS A 48 31.11 0.97 7.27
N ARG A 49 31.80 0.80 6.14
CA ARG A 49 32.51 -0.45 5.80
C ARG A 49 33.59 -0.20 4.76
N VAL A 50 34.42 -1.19 4.50
CA VAL A 50 35.31 -1.21 3.34
C VAL A 50 34.64 -2.00 2.22
N ILE A 51 34.57 -1.44 1.03
CA ILE A 51 34.10 -2.09 -0.18
C ILE A 51 35.25 -2.25 -1.16
N LEU A 52 35.19 -3.27 -1.99
CA LEU A 52 36.16 -3.39 -3.10
C LEU A 52 35.63 -2.58 -4.29
N SER A 53 36.55 -1.81 -4.89
CA SER A 53 36.26 -1.16 -6.17
C SER A 53 36.14 -2.20 -7.29
N ARG A 54 35.74 -1.80 -8.49
CA ARG A 54 35.72 -2.66 -9.69
C ARG A 54 37.10 -3.30 -9.97
N TRP A 55 38.17 -2.67 -9.53
CA TRP A 55 39.56 -3.08 -9.74
C TRP A 55 40.15 -3.85 -8.54
N GLY A 56 39.30 -4.26 -7.58
CA GLY A 56 39.73 -4.98 -6.39
C GLY A 56 40.39 -4.11 -5.31
N THR A 57 40.54 -2.81 -5.51
CA THR A 57 41.15 -1.92 -4.52
C THR A 57 40.18 -1.60 -3.38
N PRO A 58 40.62 -1.68 -2.11
CA PRO A 58 39.79 -1.34 -0.95
C PRO A 58 39.42 0.15 -1.00
N LYS A 59 38.12 0.43 -0.81
CA LYS A 59 37.58 1.79 -0.75
C LYS A 59 36.71 1.95 0.48
N PRO A 60 36.92 2.98 1.32
CA PRO A 60 36.06 3.24 2.47
C PRO A 60 34.69 3.70 2.00
N TRP A 61 33.64 3.04 2.53
CA TRP A 61 32.26 3.47 2.41
C TRP A 61 31.85 4.15 3.71
N LYS A 62 31.53 5.43 3.64
CA LYS A 62 31.04 6.20 4.79
C LYS A 62 29.58 5.86 5.07
N GLU A 63 29.18 5.93 6.35
CA GLU A 63 27.77 5.86 6.72
C GLU A 63 27.00 6.96 6.00
N LYS A 64 25.87 6.59 5.42
CA LYS A 64 25.00 7.54 4.72
C LYS A 64 23.56 7.02 4.61
N THR A 65 22.62 7.93 4.59
CA THR A 65 21.23 7.64 4.22
C THR A 65 21.14 7.21 2.77
N ILE A 66 20.41 6.14 2.51
CA ILE A 66 20.18 5.60 1.17
C ILE A 66 18.93 6.27 0.57
N LYS A 67 19.07 6.77 -0.65
CA LYS A 67 17.97 7.41 -1.37
C LYS A 67 16.85 6.40 -1.65
N THR A 68 15.63 6.79 -1.34
CA THR A 68 14.42 6.04 -1.67
C THR A 68 13.78 6.59 -2.94
N VAL A 69 13.02 5.75 -3.65
CA VAL A 69 12.25 6.12 -4.83
C VAL A 69 10.82 5.61 -4.68
N VAL A 70 9.87 6.32 -5.26
CA VAL A 70 8.46 5.86 -5.30
C VAL A 70 8.26 5.02 -6.56
N ASP A 71 7.69 3.83 -6.42
CA ASP A 71 7.39 2.97 -7.56
C ASP A 71 6.06 3.37 -8.24
N TYR A 72 5.76 2.76 -9.39
CA TYR A 72 4.53 3.03 -10.16
C TYR A 72 3.24 2.67 -9.41
N LEU A 73 3.32 1.86 -8.34
CA LEU A 73 2.21 1.55 -7.46
C LEU A 73 2.08 2.53 -6.28
N GLY A 74 2.95 3.54 -6.20
CA GLY A 74 2.97 4.57 -5.16
C GLY A 74 3.67 4.15 -3.87
N TYR A 75 4.46 3.05 -3.85
CA TYR A 75 5.20 2.61 -2.66
C TYR A 75 6.64 3.12 -2.67
N CYS A 76 7.14 3.51 -1.49
CA CYS A 76 8.55 3.81 -1.29
C CYS A 76 9.40 2.53 -1.40
N ARG A 77 10.46 2.58 -2.22
CA ARG A 77 11.43 1.50 -2.41
C ARG A 77 12.85 1.98 -2.20
N VAL A 78 13.71 1.05 -1.79
CA VAL A 78 15.16 1.24 -1.67
C VAL A 78 15.88 0.10 -2.40
N SER A 79 17.01 0.40 -3.03
CA SER A 79 17.88 -0.60 -3.65
C SER A 79 19.06 -0.86 -2.73
N LEU A 80 19.20 -2.12 -2.28
CA LEU A 80 20.29 -2.58 -1.42
C LEU A 80 21.22 -3.50 -2.20
N CYS A 81 22.52 -3.34 -1.98
CA CYS A 81 23.55 -4.14 -2.63
C CYS A 81 24.24 -5.04 -1.62
N LYS A 82 24.29 -6.34 -1.91
CA LYS A 82 25.07 -7.35 -1.18
C LYS A 82 25.73 -8.29 -2.19
N ASP A 83 27.00 -8.60 -1.99
CA ASP A 83 27.79 -9.52 -2.85
C ASP A 83 27.69 -9.17 -4.35
N GLY A 84 27.77 -7.87 -4.67
CA GLY A 84 27.67 -7.36 -6.04
C GLY A 84 26.26 -7.40 -6.65
N LYS A 85 25.26 -7.97 -5.95
CA LYS A 85 23.89 -8.06 -6.41
C LYS A 85 23.04 -6.95 -5.80
N VAL A 86 22.27 -6.25 -6.64
CA VAL A 86 21.35 -5.20 -6.21
C VAL A 86 19.93 -5.75 -6.20
N LYS A 87 19.23 -5.58 -5.06
CA LYS A 87 17.85 -5.96 -4.91
C LYS A 87 17.02 -4.79 -4.39
N ALA A 88 15.86 -4.58 -4.99
CA ALA A 88 14.93 -3.55 -4.57
C ALA A 88 13.95 -4.10 -3.52
N HIS A 89 13.78 -3.33 -2.44
CA HIS A 89 12.91 -3.66 -1.32
C HIS A 89 11.91 -2.53 -1.08
N LYS A 90 10.69 -2.87 -0.69
CA LYS A 90 9.68 -1.90 -0.25
C LYS A 90 9.95 -1.50 1.19
N ILE A 91 9.95 -0.20 1.48
CA ILE A 91 10.29 0.33 2.81
C ILE A 91 9.35 -0.21 3.90
N HIS A 92 8.02 -0.15 3.69
CA HIS A 92 7.05 -0.65 4.68
C HIS A 92 7.29 -2.13 5.05
N ARG A 93 7.78 -2.96 4.11
CA ARG A 93 8.12 -4.35 4.41
C ARG A 93 9.34 -4.44 5.31
N LEU A 94 10.38 -3.68 5.02
CA LEU A 94 11.60 -3.65 5.83
C LEU A 94 11.30 -3.17 7.27
N VAL A 95 10.45 -2.13 7.42
CA VAL A 95 10.03 -1.65 8.75
C VAL A 95 9.23 -2.73 9.48
N ALA A 96 8.23 -3.32 8.83
CA ALA A 96 7.40 -4.34 9.45
C ALA A 96 8.20 -5.59 9.86
N GLU A 97 9.10 -6.07 8.99
CA GLU A 97 9.97 -7.22 9.26
C GLU A 97 10.98 -6.95 10.39
N ALA A 98 11.42 -5.69 10.54
CA ALA A 98 12.38 -5.32 11.58
C ALA A 98 11.72 -5.08 12.94
N PHE A 99 10.51 -4.50 12.98
CA PHE A 99 9.93 -3.96 14.21
C PHE A 99 8.62 -4.63 14.66
N LEU A 100 7.86 -5.23 13.73
CA LEU A 100 6.60 -5.89 14.04
C LEU A 100 6.79 -7.41 14.07
N ASN A 101 6.06 -8.05 14.98
CA ASN A 101 5.92 -9.50 14.99
C ASN A 101 4.63 -9.88 14.26
N GLY A 102 4.73 -10.66 13.20
CA GLY A 102 3.56 -11.10 12.45
C GLY A 102 3.90 -11.55 11.04
N GLU A 103 2.91 -12.09 10.36
CA GLU A 103 2.98 -12.55 8.98
C GLU A 103 1.74 -12.09 8.22
N GLY A 104 1.85 -11.96 6.90
CA GLY A 104 0.73 -11.61 6.05
C GLY A 104 0.96 -10.37 5.21
N GLN A 105 -0.12 -9.66 4.92
CA GLN A 105 -0.05 -8.37 4.25
C GLN A 105 0.26 -7.26 5.24
N ILE A 106 0.91 -6.20 4.74
CA ILE A 106 1.16 -5.01 5.53
C ILE A 106 0.22 -3.93 5.05
N ASN A 107 -0.60 -3.43 5.98
CA ASN A 107 -1.52 -2.33 5.75
C ASN A 107 -0.93 -1.01 6.27
N HIS A 108 -1.22 0.09 5.56
CA HIS A 108 -1.01 1.44 6.04
C HIS A 108 -2.34 1.91 6.66
N LYS A 109 -2.36 2.12 7.97
CA LYS A 109 -3.59 2.47 8.72
C LYS A 109 -4.28 3.73 8.21
N ASP A 110 -3.47 4.72 7.78
CA ASP A 110 -3.93 5.98 7.18
C ASP A 110 -4.22 5.88 5.66
N GLY A 111 -3.95 4.73 5.04
CA GLY A 111 -4.06 4.52 3.60
C GLY A 111 -2.97 5.20 2.76
N ASN A 112 -2.06 5.93 3.37
CA ASN A 112 -0.98 6.62 2.68
C ASN A 112 0.25 5.71 2.53
N LYS A 113 0.52 5.22 1.32
CA LYS A 113 1.64 4.33 1.00
C LYS A 113 3.03 4.96 1.19
N LEU A 114 3.09 6.28 1.36
CA LEU A 114 4.33 7.02 1.58
C LEU A 114 4.66 7.15 3.07
N ASN A 115 3.68 6.99 3.95
CA ASN A 115 3.86 7.04 5.40
C ASN A 115 4.28 5.68 5.95
N ASN A 116 5.59 5.43 5.95
CA ASN A 116 6.19 4.17 6.39
C ASN A 116 6.62 4.18 7.87
N ASN A 117 6.07 5.08 8.68
CA ASN A 117 6.29 5.09 10.12
C ASN A 117 5.72 3.81 10.75
N LEU A 118 6.44 3.21 11.70
CA LEU A 118 6.06 1.98 12.40
C LEU A 118 4.64 2.04 12.98
N ASN A 119 4.26 3.18 13.58
CA ASN A 119 2.94 3.35 14.19
C ASN A 119 1.79 3.31 13.17
N ASN A 120 2.09 3.57 11.89
CA ASN A 120 1.15 3.53 10.79
C ASN A 120 1.04 2.17 10.10
N LEU A 121 1.93 1.23 10.44
CA LEU A 121 1.98 -0.09 9.80
C LEU A 121 1.39 -1.17 10.71
N GLU A 122 0.76 -2.17 10.11
CA GLU A 122 0.27 -3.35 10.79
C GLU A 122 0.28 -4.56 9.84
N PHE A 123 0.46 -5.76 10.40
CA PHE A 123 0.17 -6.99 9.68
C PHE A 123 -1.33 -7.24 9.68
N CYS A 124 -1.86 -7.65 8.55
CA CYS A 124 -3.28 -7.98 8.41
C CYS A 124 -3.49 -9.11 7.41
N THR A 125 -4.65 -9.73 7.48
CA THR A 125 -5.12 -10.68 6.48
C THR A 125 -5.57 -9.96 5.21
N VAL A 126 -5.65 -10.69 4.10
CA VAL A 126 -6.21 -10.17 2.83
C VAL A 126 -7.64 -9.62 3.03
N LYS A 127 -8.45 -10.31 3.85
CA LYS A 127 -9.83 -9.93 4.14
C LYS A 127 -9.91 -8.59 4.90
N GLU A 128 -9.09 -8.43 5.93
CA GLU A 128 -9.02 -7.20 6.73
C GLU A 128 -8.52 -6.02 5.91
N ASN A 129 -7.45 -6.22 5.11
CA ASN A 129 -6.91 -5.19 4.24
C ASN A 129 -7.96 -4.72 3.21
N LEU A 130 -8.71 -5.66 2.63
CA LEU A 130 -9.78 -5.36 1.71
C LEU A 130 -10.92 -4.59 2.39
N ALA A 131 -11.34 -5.02 3.59
CA ALA A 131 -12.36 -4.34 4.38
C ALA A 131 -11.95 -2.90 4.74
N HIS A 132 -10.68 -2.71 5.15
CA HIS A 132 -10.10 -1.41 5.41
C HIS A 132 -10.15 -0.51 4.17
N ALA A 133 -9.71 -1.02 3.00
CA ALA A 133 -9.72 -0.27 1.75
C ALA A 133 -11.13 0.18 1.31
N TYR A 134 -12.17 -0.61 1.58
CA TYR A 134 -13.55 -0.22 1.33
C TYR A 134 -14.08 0.80 2.35
N LYS A 135 -13.73 0.63 3.64
CA LYS A 135 -14.15 1.53 4.71
C LYS A 135 -13.56 2.93 4.55
N THR A 136 -12.30 3.01 4.13
CA THR A 136 -11.56 4.28 3.95
C THR A 136 -11.75 4.91 2.58
N GLY A 137 -12.53 4.30 1.68
CA GLY A 137 -12.76 4.82 0.33
C GLY A 137 -11.58 4.68 -0.63
N LEU A 138 -10.47 4.06 -0.20
CA LEU A 138 -9.29 3.79 -1.04
C LEU A 138 -9.63 2.85 -2.21
N ARG A 139 -10.64 2.02 -2.02
CA ARG A 139 -11.20 1.18 -3.06
C ARG A 139 -12.65 1.58 -3.28
N PRO A 140 -12.98 2.25 -4.39
CA PRO A 140 -14.36 2.56 -4.69
C PRO A 140 -15.15 1.26 -4.77
N LYS A 141 -16.34 1.25 -4.16
CA LYS A 141 -17.29 0.14 -4.33
C LYS A 141 -17.74 0.16 -5.80
N LYS A 142 -16.95 -0.40 -6.69
CA LYS A 142 -17.11 -0.38 -8.16
C LYS A 142 -18.46 -0.89 -8.65
N TYR A 143 -19.31 -1.37 -7.77
CA TYR A 143 -20.55 -2.08 -8.08
C TYR A 143 -21.79 -1.60 -7.31
N LEU A 144 -21.75 -0.43 -6.67
CA LEU A 144 -22.97 0.22 -6.21
C LEU A 144 -23.55 1.09 -7.34
N ARG A 145 -23.82 0.46 -8.50
CA ARG A 145 -24.74 1.08 -9.44
C ARG A 145 -26.14 0.78 -8.92
N THR A 146 -26.87 1.82 -8.58
CA THR A 146 -28.28 1.69 -8.23
C THR A 146 -29.01 1.04 -9.40
N ILE A 147 -29.81 0.05 -9.10
CA ILE A 147 -30.61 -0.67 -10.08
C ILE A 147 -32.08 -0.31 -9.82
N ILE A 148 -32.80 0.02 -10.84
CA ILE A 148 -34.24 0.25 -10.80
C ILE A 148 -34.97 -0.88 -11.51
N CYS A 149 -36.05 -1.32 -10.92
CA CYS A 149 -37.09 -2.11 -11.61
C CYS A 149 -38.00 -1.16 -12.38
N ASN A 150 -38.12 -1.31 -13.70
CA ASN A 150 -38.88 -0.38 -14.52
C ASN A 150 -40.38 -0.45 -14.22
N GLU A 151 -40.92 -1.61 -13.88
CA GLU A 151 -42.32 -1.85 -13.65
C GLU A 151 -42.78 -1.38 -12.26
N THR A 152 -41.97 -1.67 -11.22
CA THR A 152 -42.33 -1.34 -9.83
C THR A 152 -41.73 -0.05 -9.32
N GLN A 153 -40.77 0.55 -10.05
CA GLN A 153 -39.97 1.72 -9.65
C GLN A 153 -39.13 1.48 -8.38
N GLU A 154 -38.99 0.23 -7.96
CA GLU A 154 -38.20 -0.13 -6.77
C GLU A 154 -36.73 0.01 -7.03
N LEU A 155 -35.98 0.58 -6.07
CA LEU A 155 -34.57 0.81 -6.14
C LEU A 155 -33.78 -0.25 -5.37
N PHE A 156 -32.68 -0.74 -5.96
CA PHE A 156 -31.79 -1.73 -5.37
C PHE A 156 -30.36 -1.20 -5.36
N THR A 157 -29.63 -1.44 -4.29
CA THR A 157 -28.25 -0.97 -4.14
C THR A 157 -27.22 -1.84 -4.85
N CYS A 158 -27.58 -3.10 -5.16
CA CYS A 158 -26.72 -4.03 -5.88
C CYS A 158 -27.50 -5.19 -6.50
N GLN A 159 -26.84 -5.93 -7.42
CA GLN A 159 -27.41 -7.11 -8.06
C GLN A 159 -27.86 -8.21 -7.07
N ALA A 160 -27.14 -8.34 -5.95
CA ALA A 160 -27.49 -9.33 -4.93
C ALA A 160 -28.82 -9.02 -4.24
N ASP A 161 -29.18 -7.75 -4.09
CA ASP A 161 -30.45 -7.33 -3.52
C ASP A 161 -31.62 -7.70 -4.46
N VAL A 162 -31.44 -7.42 -5.76
CA VAL A 162 -32.40 -7.87 -6.81
C VAL A 162 -32.53 -9.38 -6.75
N ALA A 163 -31.42 -10.11 -6.78
CA ALA A 163 -31.41 -11.58 -6.79
C ALA A 163 -32.16 -12.18 -5.56
N ARG A 164 -31.94 -11.62 -4.38
CA ARG A 164 -32.65 -12.01 -3.15
C ARG A 164 -34.16 -11.76 -3.24
N LYS A 165 -34.53 -10.58 -3.72
CA LYS A 165 -35.94 -10.20 -3.87
C LYS A 165 -36.70 -11.14 -4.80
N ILE A 166 -36.13 -11.44 -5.96
CA ILE A 166 -36.75 -12.28 -6.98
C ILE A 166 -36.46 -13.78 -6.81
N LYS A 167 -35.68 -14.16 -5.78
CA LYS A 167 -35.28 -15.55 -5.48
C LYS A 167 -34.60 -16.24 -6.69
N LEU A 168 -33.62 -15.56 -7.29
CA LEU A 168 -32.80 -16.08 -8.40
C LEU A 168 -31.33 -15.87 -8.13
N SER A 169 -30.47 -16.45 -8.95
CA SER A 169 -29.02 -16.24 -8.84
C SER A 169 -28.61 -14.84 -9.29
N SER A 170 -27.55 -14.30 -8.69
CA SER A 170 -26.98 -13.01 -9.11
C SER A 170 -26.41 -13.05 -10.54
N VAL A 171 -26.07 -14.24 -11.04
CA VAL A 171 -25.61 -14.46 -12.41
C VAL A 171 -26.75 -14.13 -13.40
N MET A 172 -27.98 -14.59 -13.14
CA MET A 172 -29.13 -14.29 -13.99
C MET A 172 -29.44 -12.79 -14.02
N VAL A 173 -29.36 -12.11 -12.86
CA VAL A 173 -29.51 -10.65 -12.78
C VAL A 173 -28.42 -9.94 -13.58
N SER A 174 -27.16 -10.39 -13.46
CA SER A 174 -26.04 -9.85 -14.23
C SER A 174 -26.22 -10.01 -15.74
N THR A 175 -26.70 -11.18 -16.18
CA THR A 175 -26.98 -11.49 -17.59
C THR A 175 -28.07 -10.57 -18.16
N HIS A 176 -29.12 -10.33 -17.38
CA HIS A 176 -30.18 -9.40 -17.76
C HIS A 176 -29.70 -7.95 -17.86
N LEU A 177 -28.99 -7.48 -16.84
CA LEU A 177 -28.44 -6.11 -16.82
C LEU A 177 -27.39 -5.83 -17.92
N LYS A 178 -26.84 -6.88 -18.53
CA LYS A 178 -25.97 -6.80 -19.71
C LYS A 178 -26.78 -6.82 -21.04
N GLY A 179 -28.09 -6.89 -20.98
CA GLY A 179 -28.97 -6.91 -22.14
C GLY A 179 -29.14 -8.28 -22.80
N ASN A 180 -28.61 -9.35 -22.19
CA ASN A 180 -28.69 -10.70 -22.80
C ASN A 180 -30.04 -11.39 -22.59
N THR A 181 -30.93 -10.81 -21.79
CA THR A 181 -32.32 -11.30 -21.61
C THR A 181 -33.28 -10.13 -21.57
N ARG A 182 -34.47 -10.28 -22.14
CA ARG A 182 -35.47 -9.22 -22.21
C ARG A 182 -36.06 -8.88 -20.83
N HIS A 183 -36.37 -9.89 -20.04
CA HIS A 183 -36.95 -9.76 -18.71
C HIS A 183 -36.55 -10.92 -17.82
N ILE A 184 -36.69 -10.72 -16.49
CA ILE A 184 -36.54 -11.76 -15.48
C ILE A 184 -37.87 -11.82 -14.70
N LYS A 185 -38.56 -12.96 -14.74
CA LYS A 185 -39.91 -13.14 -14.10
C LYS A 185 -40.90 -12.04 -14.51
N GLY A 186 -40.87 -11.61 -15.76
CA GLY A 186 -41.76 -10.57 -16.26
C GLY A 186 -41.36 -9.13 -15.90
N LEU A 187 -40.25 -8.93 -15.16
CA LEU A 187 -39.74 -7.63 -14.77
C LEU A 187 -38.47 -7.28 -15.52
N THR A 188 -38.26 -5.99 -15.71
CA THR A 188 -37.02 -5.45 -16.33
C THR A 188 -36.29 -4.58 -15.35
N TYR A 189 -34.96 -4.68 -15.36
CA TYR A 189 -34.05 -3.97 -14.48
C TYR A 189 -33.00 -3.23 -15.30
N LYS A 190 -32.65 -2.03 -14.90
CA LYS A 190 -31.55 -1.25 -15.49
C LYS A 190 -30.75 -0.53 -14.42
N TYR A 191 -29.50 -0.23 -14.76
CA TYR A 191 -28.70 0.69 -13.95
C TYR A 191 -29.22 2.11 -14.13
N ILE A 192 -29.22 2.88 -13.04
CA ILE A 192 -29.36 4.33 -13.07
C ILE A 192 -28.02 4.94 -12.66
N GLU A 193 -27.66 6.03 -13.35
CA GLU A 193 -26.44 6.81 -13.09
C GLU A 193 -26.57 7.61 -11.79
#